data_1abd2e85197c4259d0f4ff74f188c3d9
#
_entry.id   1abd2e85197c4259d0f4ff74f188c3d9
#
_cell.length_a   1.000
_cell.length_b   1.000
_cell.length_c   1.000
_cell.angle_alpha   90.00
_cell.angle_beta   90.00
_cell.angle_gamma   90.00
#
_symmetry.space_group_name_H-M   'P 1'
#
loop_
_entity.id
_entity.type
_entity.pdbx_description
1 polymer ?
#
loop_
_entity_poly.entity_id
_entity_poly.type
_entity_poly.pdbx_seq_one_letter_code
_entity_poly.pdbx_strand_id
1 'polypeptide(L)'
;MGTCCDMRGFLSFIVLKLIGKKNMSGEDIRQELKKRKGSKPSPGTIYPVLKSLSENGFIEEIKNGNKTKKYRLTKKGKNELRIATGKFCRIFYDMKDEFKKSC
;
A
#
# COMPACT_ATOMS: atom_id res chain seq x y z
N MET A 1 -7.02 -5.02 18.00
CA MET A 1 -7.14 -4.95 17.56
C MET A 1 -7.59 -4.93 16.60
N GLY A 2 -7.53 -4.80 16.69
CA GLY A 2 -7.84 -4.73 16.01
C GLY A 2 -7.94 -4.56 15.15
N THR A 3 -7.95 -4.56 14.92
CA THR A 3 -8.04 -4.58 14.25
C THR A 3 -8.11 -4.38 13.12
N CYS A 4 -8.13 -4.11 13.02
CA CYS A 4 -8.23 -3.99 12.27
C CYS A 4 -8.39 -3.83 11.32
N CYS A 5 -8.86 -3.64 11.69
CA CYS A 5 -8.92 -3.58 11.05
C CYS A 5 -8.54 -3.53 10.12
N ASP A 6 -8.71 -3.82 10.45
CA ASP A 6 -7.53 -3.89 9.75
C ASP A 6 -7.53 -3.50 8.31
N MET A 7 -8.42 -2.62 7.95
CA MET A 7 -8.38 -1.89 6.71
C MET A 7 -7.06 -1.15 6.57
N ARG A 8 -6.46 -0.75 7.70
CA ARG A 8 -5.17 -0.07 7.67
C ARG A 8 -4.05 -0.99 7.21
N GLY A 9 -4.03 -2.23 7.69
CA GLY A 9 -3.02 -3.19 7.27
C GLY A 9 -3.13 -3.52 5.81
N PHE A 10 -4.34 -3.70 5.33
CA PHE A 10 -4.59 -3.99 3.93
C PHE A 10 -4.20 -2.79 3.05
N LEU A 11 -4.58 -1.59 3.46
CA LEU A 11 -4.25 -0.38 2.70
C LEU A 11 -2.74 -0.16 2.67
N SER A 12 -2.05 -0.38 3.79
CA SER A 12 -0.60 -0.26 3.84
C SER A 12 0.06 -1.23 2.86
N PHE A 13 -0.45 -2.45 2.80
CA PHE A 13 0.07 -3.45 1.87
C PHE A 13 -0.11 -3.00 0.42
N ILE A 14 -1.30 -2.51 0.07
CA ILE A 14 -1.58 -2.05 -1.29
C ILE A 14 -0.70 -0.86 -1.66
N VAL A 15 -0.56 0.10 -0.76
CA VAL A 15 0.30 1.27 -0.99
C VAL A 15 1.74 0.82 -1.21
N LEU A 16 2.23 -0.08 -0.37
CA LEU A 16 3.59 -0.60 -0.49
C LEU A 16 3.78 -1.31 -1.84
N LYS A 17 2.79 -2.08 -2.26
CA LYS A 17 2.83 -2.79 -3.53
C LYS A 17 2.86 -1.84 -4.72
N LEU A 18 2.06 -0.79 -4.67
CA LEU A 18 2.03 0.22 -5.74
C LEU A 18 3.38 0.94 -5.86
N ILE A 19 3.95 1.33 -4.73
CA ILE A 19 5.26 1.99 -4.71
C ILE A 19 6.34 1.02 -5.21
N GLY A 20 6.18 -0.26 -4.95
CA GLY A 20 7.11 -1.29 -5.41
C GLY A 20 7.11 -1.47 -6.92
N LYS A 21 5.98 -1.17 -7.58
CA LYS A 21 5.91 -1.25 -9.03
C LYS A 21 6.56 -0.04 -9.69
N LYS A 22 6.42 1.12 -9.07
CA LYS A 22 6.88 2.37 -9.63
C LYS A 22 6.88 3.42 -8.54
N ASN A 23 7.86 4.31 -8.58
CA ASN A 23 7.93 5.41 -7.62
C ASN A 23 6.68 6.29 -7.77
N MET A 24 6.02 6.59 -6.66
CA MET A 24 4.75 7.32 -6.68
C MET A 24 4.70 8.37 -5.58
N SER A 25 3.97 9.47 -5.87
CA SER A 25 3.60 10.44 -4.85
C SER A 25 2.30 9.99 -4.19
N GLY A 26 1.91 10.67 -3.11
CA GLY A 26 0.63 10.39 -2.46
C GLY A 26 -0.53 10.58 -3.41
N GLU A 27 -0.48 11.60 -4.25
CA GLU A 27 -1.54 11.85 -5.22
C GLU A 27 -1.58 10.77 -6.30
N ASP A 28 -0.41 10.30 -6.76
CA ASP A 28 -0.35 9.20 -7.72
C ASP A 28 -1.03 7.95 -7.16
N ILE A 29 -0.78 7.67 -5.89
CA ILE A 29 -1.38 6.51 -5.22
C ILE A 29 -2.90 6.67 -5.14
N ARG A 30 -3.37 7.87 -4.79
CA ARG A 30 -4.81 8.13 -4.71
C ARG A 30 -5.48 7.93 -6.06
N GLN A 31 -4.87 8.40 -7.13
CA GLN A 31 -5.42 8.23 -8.49
C GLN A 31 -5.43 6.76 -8.89
N GLU A 32 -4.39 6.03 -8.57
CA GLU A 32 -4.31 4.61 -8.91
C GLU A 32 -5.39 3.82 -8.16
N LEU A 33 -5.63 4.15 -6.90
CA LEU A 33 -6.67 3.48 -6.12
C LEU A 33 -8.07 3.83 -6.64
N LYS A 34 -8.26 5.05 -7.12
CA LYS A 34 -9.52 5.43 -7.75
C LYS A 34 -9.82 4.55 -8.95
N LYS A 35 -8.81 4.28 -9.79
CA LYS A 35 -8.99 3.43 -10.96
C LYS A 35 -9.40 2.02 -10.57
N ARG A 36 -8.85 1.50 -9.47
CA ARG A 36 -9.10 0.12 -9.06
C ARG A 36 -10.39 -0.05 -8.27
N LYS A 37 -10.76 0.94 -7.46
CA LYS A 37 -11.90 0.83 -6.55
C LYS A 37 -13.08 1.70 -6.94
N GLY A 38 -12.91 2.55 -7.92
CA GLY A 38 -13.96 3.46 -8.33
C GLY A 38 -14.12 4.70 -7.45
N SER A 39 -13.45 4.76 -6.31
CA SER A 39 -13.49 5.92 -5.44
C SER A 39 -12.09 6.30 -5.00
N LYS A 40 -11.83 7.60 -4.94
CA LYS A 40 -10.52 8.13 -4.60
C LYS A 40 -10.42 8.31 -3.09
N PRO A 41 -9.47 7.64 -2.41
CA PRO A 41 -9.32 7.83 -0.97
C PRO A 41 -8.88 9.26 -0.66
N SER A 42 -9.31 9.77 0.48
CA SER A 42 -8.98 11.13 0.90
C SER A 42 -7.52 11.25 1.30
N PRO A 43 -6.95 12.48 1.27
CA PRO A 43 -5.60 12.68 1.81
C PRO A 43 -5.48 12.24 3.27
N GLY A 44 -6.54 12.43 4.06
CA GLY A 44 -6.54 12.01 5.45
C GLY A 44 -6.44 10.51 5.64
N THR A 45 -6.70 9.73 4.58
CA THR A 45 -6.55 8.28 4.61
C THR A 45 -5.17 7.86 4.15
N ILE A 46 -4.65 8.48 3.10
CA ILE A 46 -3.41 8.06 2.44
C ILE A 46 -2.15 8.58 3.16
N TYR A 47 -2.13 9.86 3.54
CA TYR A 47 -0.91 10.44 4.09
C TYR A 47 -0.50 9.85 5.44
N PRO A 48 -1.42 9.48 6.35
CA PRO A 48 -1.01 8.76 7.56
C PRO A 48 -0.37 7.41 7.25
N VAL A 49 -0.84 6.70 6.21
CA VAL A 49 -0.24 5.43 5.79
C VAL A 49 1.19 5.66 5.30
N LEU A 50 1.38 6.66 4.46
CA LEU A 50 2.72 7.00 3.96
C LEU A 50 3.66 7.38 5.10
N LYS A 51 3.16 8.15 6.06
CA LYS A 51 3.95 8.54 7.21
C LYS A 51 4.38 7.32 8.02
N SER A 52 3.44 6.42 8.28
CA SER A 52 3.73 5.19 9.01
C SER A 52 4.75 4.32 8.30
N LEU A 53 4.60 4.14 6.99
CA LEU A 53 5.54 3.35 6.21
C LEU A 53 6.94 3.98 6.21
N SER A 54 7.02 5.31 6.13
CA SER A 54 8.29 6.01 6.21
C SER A 54 8.94 5.86 7.58
N GLU A 55 8.15 5.99 8.63
CA GLU A 55 8.66 5.88 10.01
C GLU A 55 9.17 4.47 10.29
N ASN A 56 8.56 3.47 9.70
CA ASN A 56 9.00 2.09 9.82
C ASN A 56 10.16 1.74 8.90
N GLY A 57 10.59 2.68 8.07
CA GLY A 57 11.74 2.48 7.19
C GLY A 57 11.45 1.64 5.96
N PHE A 58 10.18 1.46 5.60
CA PHE A 58 9.79 0.67 4.43
C PHE A 58 9.83 1.47 3.14
N ILE A 59 9.59 2.76 3.21
CA ILE A 59 9.68 3.66 2.05
C ILE A 59 10.52 4.86 2.41
N GLU A 60 11.05 5.52 1.38
CA GLU A 60 11.80 6.75 1.57
C GLU A 60 11.41 7.76 0.50
N GLU A 61 11.51 9.02 0.85
CA GLU A 61 11.19 10.11 -0.04
C GLU A 61 12.32 10.32 -1.03
N ILE A 62 11.96 10.50 -2.30
CA ILE A 62 12.94 10.80 -3.34
C ILE A 62 12.97 12.31 -3.56
N LYS A 63 14.14 12.88 -3.42
CA LYS A 63 14.34 14.30 -3.73
C LYS A 63 14.72 14.42 -5.18
N ASN A 64 13.83 14.98 -5.99
CA ASN A 64 14.07 15.10 -7.41
C ASN A 64 13.96 16.54 -7.92
N GLY A 65 13.99 17.51 -7.01
CA GLY A 65 13.90 18.91 -7.38
C GLY A 65 12.50 19.41 -7.66
N ASN A 66 11.52 18.54 -7.64
CA ASN A 66 10.12 18.92 -7.83
C ASN A 66 9.44 19.14 -6.49
N LYS A 67 8.35 19.92 -6.52
CA LYS A 67 7.55 20.14 -5.31
C LYS A 67 6.82 18.89 -4.85
N THR A 68 6.56 17.97 -5.76
CA THR A 68 5.83 16.74 -5.46
C THR A 68 6.77 15.71 -4.86
N LYS A 69 6.42 15.24 -3.68
CA LYS A 69 7.19 14.21 -2.99
C LYS A 69 6.83 12.84 -3.55
N LYS A 70 7.82 12.16 -4.09
CA LYS A 70 7.65 10.78 -4.53
C LYS A 70 8.36 9.86 -3.56
N TYR A 71 7.89 8.63 -3.51
CA TYR A 71 8.41 7.62 -2.59
C TYR A 71 8.90 6.40 -3.36
N ARG A 72 9.84 5.70 -2.77
CA ARG A 72 10.33 4.43 -3.30
C ARG A 72 10.49 3.45 -2.15
N LEU A 73 10.51 2.17 -2.47
CA LEU A 73 10.77 1.16 -1.44
C LEU A 73 12.22 1.20 -1.04
N THR A 74 12.46 1.06 0.27
CA THR A 74 13.80 0.77 0.78
C THR A 74 14.04 -0.72 0.64
N LYS A 75 15.27 -1.15 0.95
CA LYS A 75 15.61 -2.57 0.98
C LYS A 75 14.71 -3.30 1.98
N LYS A 76 14.48 -2.68 3.15
CA LYS A 76 13.60 -3.22 4.18
C LYS A 76 12.17 -3.31 3.66
N GLY A 77 11.71 -2.30 2.91
CA GLY A 77 10.37 -2.28 2.34
C GLY A 77 10.16 -3.38 1.30
N LYS A 78 11.17 -3.63 0.48
CA LYS A 78 11.11 -4.71 -0.51
C LYS A 78 10.97 -6.06 0.17
N ASN A 79 11.74 -6.27 1.24
CA ASN A 79 11.66 -7.50 2.01
C ASN A 79 10.30 -7.66 2.67
N GLU A 80 9.79 -6.59 3.26
CA GLU A 80 8.47 -6.61 3.91
C GLU A 80 7.37 -6.90 2.89
N LEU A 81 7.45 -6.29 1.71
CA LEU A 81 6.47 -6.52 0.66
C LEU A 81 6.47 -7.98 0.22
N ARG A 82 7.65 -8.57 0.09
CA ARG A 82 7.77 -9.97 -0.28
C ARG A 82 7.11 -10.88 0.75
N ILE A 83 7.37 -10.62 2.03
CA ILE A 83 6.79 -11.40 3.13
C ILE A 83 5.29 -11.24 3.16
N ALA A 84 4.79 -10.00 3.07
CA ALA A 84 3.37 -9.72 3.10
C ALA A 84 2.65 -10.32 1.89
N THR A 85 3.26 -10.25 0.72
CA THR A 85 2.69 -10.85 -0.50
C THR A 85 2.50 -12.35 -0.32
N GLY A 86 3.50 -13.03 0.24
CA GLY A 86 3.41 -14.45 0.50
C GLY A 86 2.27 -14.80 1.45
N LYS A 87 2.10 -14.01 2.51
CA LYS A 87 1.03 -14.22 3.47
C LYS A 87 -0.35 -14.00 2.84
N PHE A 88 -0.50 -12.92 2.07
CA PHE A 88 -1.78 -12.64 1.41
C PHE A 88 -2.12 -13.69 0.36
N CYS A 89 -1.14 -14.10 -0.44
CA CYS A 89 -1.37 -15.14 -1.44
C CYS A 89 -1.83 -16.44 -0.79
N ARG A 90 -1.23 -16.79 0.34
CA ARG A 90 -1.59 -18.00 1.05
C ARG A 90 -3.02 -17.94 1.58
N ILE A 91 -3.37 -16.81 2.19
CA ILE A 91 -4.71 -16.61 2.73
C ILE A 91 -5.76 -16.62 1.63
N PHE A 92 -5.52 -15.87 0.55
CA PHE A 92 -6.45 -15.82 -0.56
C PHE A 92 -6.61 -17.16 -1.25
N TYR A 93 -5.52 -17.91 -1.38
CA TYR A 93 -5.60 -19.24 -1.98
C TYR A 93 -6.48 -20.17 -1.14
N ASP A 94 -6.31 -20.16 0.17
CA ASP A 94 -7.10 -20.99 1.07
C ASP A 94 -8.58 -20.60 1.06
N MET A 95 -8.89 -19.33 0.87
CA MET A 95 -10.25 -18.81 0.97
C MET A 95 -10.86 -18.45 -0.39
N LYS A 96 -10.21 -18.84 -1.49
CA LYS A 96 -10.66 -18.41 -2.82
C LYS A 96 -12.09 -18.76 -3.15
N ASP A 97 -12.55 -19.92 -2.70
CA ASP A 97 -13.94 -20.36 -2.96
C ASP A 97 -14.94 -19.51 -2.19
N GLU A 98 -14.58 -19.08 -1.00
CA GLU A 98 -15.42 -18.20 -0.21
C GLU A 98 -15.53 -16.82 -0.86
N PHE A 99 -14.44 -16.30 -1.38
CA PHE A 99 -14.45 -15.02 -2.09
C PHE A 99 -15.27 -15.10 -3.37
N LYS A 100 -15.18 -16.20 -4.08
CA LYS A 100 -15.97 -16.40 -5.29
C LYS A 100 -17.47 -16.41 -5.00
N LYS A 101 -17.87 -17.01 -3.90
CA LYS A 101 -19.27 -17.04 -3.49
C LYS A 101 -19.77 -15.68 -3.08
N SER A 102 -18.90 -14.84 -2.54
CA SER A 102 -19.25 -13.51 -2.08
C SER A 102 -19.32 -12.49 -3.20
N CYS A 103 -18.69 -12.76 -4.32
CA CYS A 103 -18.64 -11.81 -5.45
C CYS A 103 -19.78 -12.06 -6.48
#